data_49043b40b28b1d41631d4eca5e64755b
#
_entry.id   49043b40b28b1d41631d4eca5e64755b
#
_cell.length_a   1.000
_cell.length_b   1.000
_cell.length_c   1.000
_cell.angle_alpha   90.00
_cell.angle_beta   90.00
_cell.angle_gamma   90.00
#
_symmetry.space_group_name_H-M   'P 1'
#
loop_
_entity.id
_entity.type
_entity.pdbx_description
1 polymer ?
#
loop_
_entity_poly.entity_id
_entity_poly.type
_entity_poly.pdbx_seq_one_letter_code
_entity_poly.pdbx_strand_id
1 'polypeptide(L)'
;MENDYLEPIPDDCIICLNISKTYNRRDPDDIRLDLYDCVRKYWVMDINRAKTANRVLAVADGVIIAEYEPESWGHIEHKGRRRCYFEGKEIVPSAYIGKRVTYRGQNPVKYINM
;
A
#
# COMPACT_ATOMS: atom_id res chain seq x y z
N MET A 1 -11.72 -20.69 16.05
CA MET A 1 -11.80 -20.12 14.69
C MET A 1 -10.72 -19.07 14.54
N GLU A 2 -9.85 -19.23 13.59
CA GLU A 2 -8.78 -18.27 13.38
C GLU A 2 -9.33 -16.95 12.84
N ASN A 3 -8.76 -15.84 13.33
CA ASN A 3 -9.08 -14.52 12.84
C ASN A 3 -8.24 -14.24 11.59
N ASP A 4 -8.89 -14.20 10.42
CA ASP A 4 -8.22 -13.93 9.14
C ASP A 4 -7.95 -12.44 8.90
N TYR A 5 -8.48 -11.57 9.76
CA TYR A 5 -8.30 -10.13 9.61
C TYR A 5 -6.96 -9.67 10.16
N LEU A 6 -6.46 -8.58 9.57
CA LEU A 6 -5.22 -7.97 9.99
C LEU A 6 -5.27 -7.59 11.47
N GLU A 7 -4.31 -8.10 12.23
CA GLU A 7 -4.05 -7.69 13.61
C GLU A 7 -2.67 -7.04 13.62
N PRO A 8 -2.61 -5.69 13.66
CA PRO A 8 -1.32 -5.03 13.57
C PRO A 8 -0.48 -5.24 14.82
N ILE A 9 0.81 -5.43 14.61
CA ILE A 9 1.79 -5.43 15.69
C ILE A 9 1.79 -4.03 16.32
N PRO A 10 1.75 -3.91 17.67
CA PRO A 10 1.51 -2.60 18.31
C PRO A 10 2.46 -1.48 17.90
N ASP A 11 3.71 -1.78 17.59
CA ASP A 11 4.70 -0.77 17.21
C ASP A 11 4.70 -0.47 15.71
N ASP A 12 3.91 -1.17 14.90
CA ASP A 12 3.87 -0.95 13.46
C ASP A 12 2.88 0.16 13.11
N CYS A 13 3.38 1.16 12.41
CA CYS A 13 2.59 2.23 11.79
C CYS A 13 2.42 1.85 10.32
N ILE A 14 1.20 1.50 9.91
CA ILE A 14 0.95 0.80 8.66
C ILE A 14 0.12 1.65 7.71
N ILE A 15 0.52 1.67 6.44
CA ILE A 15 -0.32 2.15 5.34
C ILE A 15 -0.74 0.94 4.51
N CYS A 16 -2.05 0.72 4.41
CA CYS A 16 -2.62 -0.31 3.53
C CYS A 16 -3.08 0.35 2.24
N LEU A 17 -2.54 -0.09 1.11
CA LEU A 17 -2.85 0.44 -0.20
C LEU A 17 -3.63 -0.59 -1.01
N ASN A 18 -4.88 -0.24 -1.37
CA ASN A 18 -5.72 -1.09 -2.18
C ASN A 18 -5.34 -0.93 -3.66
N ILE A 19 -4.72 -1.97 -4.21
CA ILE A 19 -4.25 -1.98 -5.60
C ILE A 19 -5.13 -2.83 -6.51
N SER A 20 -6.32 -3.23 -6.05
CA SER A 20 -7.19 -4.14 -6.79
C SER A 20 -7.44 -3.67 -8.22
N LYS A 21 -7.79 -2.40 -8.40
CA LYS A 21 -8.07 -1.85 -9.74
C LYS A 21 -6.84 -1.81 -10.62
N THR A 22 -5.70 -1.42 -10.06
CA THR A 22 -4.46 -1.30 -10.82
C THR A 22 -3.86 -2.65 -11.16
N TYR A 23 -3.86 -3.56 -10.19
CA TYR A 23 -3.20 -4.87 -10.33
C TYR A 23 -4.03 -5.83 -11.18
N ASN A 24 -5.36 -5.85 -10.99
CA ASN A 24 -6.25 -6.78 -11.67
C ASN A 24 -6.71 -6.30 -13.04
N ARG A 25 -6.67 -4.99 -13.30
CA ARG A 25 -7.15 -4.37 -14.53
C ARG A 25 -6.07 -3.48 -15.13
N ARG A 26 -4.91 -4.07 -15.39
CA ARG A 26 -3.79 -3.30 -15.95
C ARG A 26 -4.13 -2.81 -17.34
N ASP A 27 -4.08 -1.51 -17.51
CA ASP A 27 -4.15 -0.84 -18.79
C ASP A 27 -2.85 -1.12 -19.56
N PRO A 28 -2.88 -1.52 -20.83
CA PRO A 28 -1.67 -1.69 -21.63
C PRO A 28 -0.80 -0.43 -21.70
N ASP A 29 -1.39 0.74 -21.52
CA ASP A 29 -0.67 2.01 -21.50
C ASP A 29 -0.13 2.38 -20.12
N ASP A 30 -0.36 1.54 -19.10
CA ASP A 30 0.12 1.78 -17.74
C ASP A 30 1.64 1.59 -17.69
N ILE A 31 2.33 2.61 -17.20
CA ILE A 31 3.80 2.61 -17.10
C ILE A 31 4.30 1.86 -15.85
N ARG A 32 3.40 1.37 -15.01
CA ARG A 32 3.79 0.57 -13.85
C ARG A 32 4.05 -0.86 -14.29
N LEU A 33 5.28 -1.31 -14.09
CA LEU A 33 5.79 -2.54 -14.71
C LEU A 33 5.45 -3.81 -13.94
N ASP A 34 5.38 -3.73 -12.60
CA ASP A 34 5.22 -4.90 -11.74
C ASP A 34 4.43 -4.55 -10.47
N LEU A 35 4.32 -5.52 -9.57
CA LEU A 35 3.60 -5.34 -8.31
C LEU A 35 4.18 -4.19 -7.48
N TYR A 36 5.50 -4.12 -7.37
CA TYR A 36 6.16 -3.06 -6.62
C TYR A 36 5.80 -1.67 -7.17
N ASP A 37 5.82 -1.51 -8.50
CA ASP A 37 5.43 -0.25 -9.13
C ASP A 37 3.95 0.07 -8.90
N CYS A 38 3.07 -0.92 -8.85
CA CYS A 38 1.67 -0.70 -8.55
C CYS A 38 1.46 -0.22 -7.10
N VAL A 39 2.29 -0.71 -6.18
CA VAL A 39 2.17 -0.37 -4.75
C VAL A 39 2.83 0.96 -4.44
N ARG A 40 3.99 1.25 -5.01
CA ARG A 40 4.81 2.37 -4.56
C ARG A 40 4.40 3.74 -5.06
N LYS A 41 3.58 3.86 -6.10
CA LYS A 41 3.37 5.18 -6.69
C LYS A 41 1.95 5.50 -7.14
N TYR A 42 1.76 6.82 -7.31
CA TYR A 42 0.59 7.54 -7.78
C TYR A 42 -0.54 7.60 -6.74
N TRP A 43 -0.16 7.78 -5.46
CA TRP A 43 -1.13 7.84 -4.37
C TRP A 43 -1.49 9.26 -3.97
N VAL A 44 -2.75 9.48 -3.64
CA VAL A 44 -3.24 10.73 -3.07
C VAL A 44 -3.25 10.58 -1.56
N MET A 45 -2.26 11.19 -0.89
CA MET A 45 -2.16 11.12 0.56
C MET A 45 -1.31 12.26 1.10
N ASP A 46 -1.41 12.50 2.42
CA ASP A 46 -0.55 13.45 3.12
C ASP A 46 0.83 12.81 3.29
N ILE A 47 1.82 13.38 2.60
CA ILE A 47 3.19 12.83 2.63
C ILE A 47 3.80 12.93 4.04
N ASN A 48 3.44 13.97 4.80
CA ASN A 48 3.96 14.10 6.17
C ASN A 48 3.45 12.99 7.08
N ARG A 49 2.21 12.57 6.88
CA ARG A 49 1.64 11.42 7.58
C ARG A 49 2.27 10.12 7.09
N ALA A 50 2.44 9.98 5.77
CA ALA A 50 3.05 8.80 5.16
C ALA A 50 4.46 8.53 5.69
N LYS A 51 5.25 9.59 5.91
CA LYS A 51 6.63 9.46 6.43
C LYS A 51 6.71 8.86 7.82
N THR A 52 5.62 8.82 8.58
CA THR A 52 5.60 8.19 9.90
C THR A 52 5.35 6.69 9.84
N ALA A 53 4.99 6.15 8.68
CA ALA A 53 4.76 4.73 8.51
C ALA A 53 6.07 3.96 8.44
N ASN A 54 6.10 2.78 9.08
CA ASN A 54 7.24 1.87 8.98
C ASN A 54 6.92 0.61 8.16
N ARG A 55 5.66 0.44 7.75
CA ARG A 55 5.22 -0.68 6.90
C ARG A 55 4.20 -0.20 5.88
N VAL A 56 4.30 -0.74 4.68
CA VAL A 56 3.30 -0.55 3.61
C VAL A 56 2.81 -1.92 3.19
N LEU A 57 1.51 -2.12 3.21
CA LEU A 57 0.88 -3.38 2.81
C LEU A 57 0.12 -3.18 1.51
N ALA A 58 0.37 -4.05 0.54
CA ALA A 58 -0.39 -4.09 -0.70
C ALA A 58 -1.60 -4.99 -0.51
N VAL A 59 -2.79 -4.48 -0.81
CA VAL A 59 -4.04 -5.21 -0.65
C VAL A 59 -4.73 -5.33 -2.00
N ALA A 60 -5.06 -6.56 -2.38
CA ALA A 60 -5.82 -6.85 -3.59
C ALA A 60 -7.02 -7.73 -3.20
N ASP A 61 -8.22 -7.30 -3.61
CA ASP A 61 -9.46 -7.99 -3.31
C ASP A 61 -9.65 -8.27 -1.81
N GLY A 62 -9.24 -7.32 -0.98
CA GLY A 62 -9.40 -7.40 0.47
C GLY A 62 -8.36 -8.25 1.19
N VAL A 63 -7.36 -8.78 0.48
CA VAL A 63 -6.32 -9.66 1.04
C VAL A 63 -4.95 -9.03 0.86
N ILE A 64 -4.13 -9.08 1.91
CA ILE A 64 -2.75 -8.58 1.85
C ILE A 64 -1.91 -9.54 1.02
N ILE A 65 -1.25 -9.02 -0.02
CA ILE A 65 -0.44 -9.81 -0.94
C ILE A 65 1.05 -9.46 -0.89
N ALA A 66 1.43 -8.35 -0.28
CA ALA A 66 2.84 -7.98 -0.14
C ALA A 66 3.02 -7.04 1.04
N GLU A 67 4.23 -7.05 1.59
CA GLU A 67 4.64 -6.14 2.67
C GLU A 67 5.95 -5.48 2.29
N TYR A 68 6.05 -4.17 2.53
CA TYR A 68 7.25 -3.38 2.24
C TYR A 68 7.68 -2.55 3.44
N GLU A 69 8.98 -2.33 3.58
CA GLU A 69 9.54 -1.34 4.49
C GLU A 69 9.83 -0.07 3.69
N PRO A 70 9.07 1.02 3.87
CA PRO A 70 9.33 2.25 3.13
C PRO A 70 10.60 2.91 3.66
N GLU A 71 11.47 3.30 2.72
CA GLU A 71 12.74 3.95 3.04
C GLU A 71 12.69 5.45 2.77
N SER A 72 11.92 5.87 1.76
CA SER A 72 11.76 7.27 1.42
C SER A 72 10.42 7.54 0.75
N TRP A 73 9.91 8.74 0.92
CA TRP A 73 8.69 9.23 0.29
C TRP A 73 8.97 10.49 -0.51
N GLY A 74 8.27 10.67 -1.62
CA GLY A 74 8.41 11.83 -2.48
C GLY A 74 7.14 12.12 -3.25
N HIS A 75 7.21 13.17 -4.06
CA HIS A 75 6.13 13.56 -4.96
C HIS A 75 6.53 13.33 -6.41
N ILE A 76 5.55 12.94 -7.22
CA ILE A 76 5.72 12.75 -8.65
C ILE A 76 4.47 13.24 -9.36
N GLU A 77 4.63 13.84 -10.55
CA GLU A 77 3.49 14.20 -11.37
C GLU A 77 2.99 12.98 -12.15
N HIS A 78 1.68 12.80 -12.14
CA HIS A 78 1.01 11.76 -12.90
C HIS A 78 -0.29 12.32 -13.48
N LYS A 79 -0.41 12.33 -14.79
CA LYS A 79 -1.57 12.87 -15.51
C LYS A 79 -1.91 14.30 -15.09
N GLY A 80 -0.87 15.15 -14.94
CA GLY A 80 -1.01 16.55 -14.60
C GLY A 80 -1.29 16.83 -13.13
N ARG A 81 -1.24 15.84 -12.26
CA ARG A 81 -1.49 16.00 -10.83
C ARG A 81 -0.32 15.47 -10.01
N ARG A 82 -0.07 16.13 -8.86
CA ARG A 82 0.97 15.71 -7.93
C ARG A 82 0.46 14.53 -7.10
N ARG A 83 1.25 13.45 -7.10
CA ARG A 83 0.95 12.23 -6.36
C ARG A 83 2.12 11.87 -5.46
N CYS A 84 1.88 11.01 -4.48
CA CYS A 84 2.91 10.48 -3.60
C CYS A 84 3.42 9.14 -4.10
N TYR A 85 4.69 8.89 -3.86
CA TYR A 85 5.30 7.58 -4.09
C TYR A 85 6.28 7.28 -2.96
N PHE A 86 6.62 6.00 -2.79
CA PHE A 86 7.69 5.62 -1.88
C PHE A 86 8.69 4.71 -2.59
N GLU A 87 9.87 4.62 -2.00
CA GLU A 87 10.86 3.61 -2.32
C GLU A 87 11.14 2.81 -1.06
N GLY A 88 11.27 1.49 -1.21
CA GLY A 88 11.48 0.61 -0.07
C GLY A 88 11.82 -0.80 -0.47
N LYS A 89 11.92 -1.67 0.52
CA LYS A 89 12.29 -3.08 0.35
C LYS A 89 11.10 -3.98 0.68
N GLU A 90 10.95 -5.05 -0.10
CA GLU A 90 9.99 -6.10 0.20
C GLU A 90 10.44 -6.86 1.45
N ILE A 91 9.49 -7.12 2.34
CA ILE A 91 9.74 -7.90 3.55
C ILE A 91 9.31 -9.35 3.30
N VAL A 92 10.28 -10.25 3.34
CA VAL A 92 10.05 -11.70 3.12
C VAL A 92 10.85 -12.45 4.18
N PRO A 93 10.19 -13.35 4.96
CA PRO A 93 8.76 -13.62 4.98
C PRO A 93 7.95 -12.51 5.66
N SER A 94 6.68 -12.39 5.29
CA SER A 94 5.79 -11.39 5.86
C SER A 94 4.91 -11.99 6.95
N ALA A 95 4.73 -11.22 8.05
CA ALA A 95 3.79 -11.59 9.09
C ALA A 95 2.33 -11.29 8.72
N TYR A 96 2.10 -10.53 7.66
CA TYR A 96 0.76 -10.00 7.32
C TYR A 96 0.15 -10.60 6.05
N ILE A 97 0.95 -11.16 5.14
CA ILE A 97 0.42 -11.71 3.88
C ILE A 97 -0.62 -12.78 4.16
N GLY A 98 -1.75 -12.70 3.46
CA GLY A 98 -2.88 -13.62 3.62
C GLY A 98 -3.96 -13.11 4.56
N LYS A 99 -3.68 -12.08 5.34
CA LYS A 99 -4.69 -11.46 6.22
C LYS A 99 -5.61 -10.55 5.41
N ARG A 100 -6.81 -10.32 5.93
CA ARG A 100 -7.82 -9.50 5.28
C ARG A 100 -7.86 -8.10 5.86
N VAL A 101 -8.14 -7.13 5.00
CA VAL A 101 -8.30 -5.72 5.37
C VAL A 101 -9.64 -5.23 4.86
N THR A 102 -10.41 -4.55 5.74
CA THR A 102 -11.69 -3.97 5.38
C THR A 102 -11.50 -2.48 5.07
N TYR A 103 -12.06 -2.05 3.95
CA TYR A 103 -12.08 -0.64 3.56
C TYR A 103 -13.49 -0.09 3.68
N ARG A 104 -13.61 1.15 4.17
CA ARG A 104 -14.86 1.88 4.19
C ARG A 104 -14.84 2.95 3.11
N GLY A 105 -15.88 3.01 2.27
CA GLY A 105 -15.95 3.95 1.17
C GLY A 105 -14.99 3.59 0.05
N GLN A 106 -14.59 4.60 -0.72
CA GLN A 106 -13.81 4.41 -1.95
C GLN A 106 -12.34 4.81 -1.82
N ASN A 107 -11.91 5.27 -0.65
CA ASN A 107 -10.52 5.66 -0.45
C ASN A 107 -9.63 4.43 -0.44
N PRO A 108 -8.66 4.30 -1.39
CA PRO A 108 -7.78 3.13 -1.44
C PRO A 108 -6.67 3.15 -0.40
N VAL A 109 -6.55 4.21 0.39
CA VAL A 109 -5.50 4.36 1.40
C VAL A 109 -6.12 4.21 2.79
N LYS A 110 -5.57 3.31 3.59
CA LYS A 110 -5.99 3.10 4.96
C LYS A 110 -4.77 3.18 5.88
N TYR A 111 -4.89 3.98 6.95
CA TYR A 111 -3.84 4.13 7.95
C TYR A 111 -4.18 3.32 9.19
N ILE A 112 -3.18 2.66 9.77
CA ILE A 112 -3.34 1.85 10.98
C ILE A 112 -2.22 2.25 11.97
N ASN A 113 -2.60 2.52 13.21
CA ASN A 113 -1.70 2.95 14.29
C ASN A 113 -0.98 4.27 13.97
N MET A 114 -1.65 5.15 13.26
CA MET A 114 -1.03 6.41 12.84
C MET A 114 -1.84 7.63 13.25
#